data_3946b67b643398ce5212021a930b4829
#
_entry.id   3946b67b643398ce5212021a930b4829
#
_cell.length_a   1.000
_cell.length_b   1.000
_cell.length_c   1.000
_cell.angle_alpha   90.00
_cell.angle_beta   90.00
_cell.angle_gamma   90.00
#
_symmetry.space_group_name_H-M   'P 1'
#
loop_
_entity.id
_entity.type
_entity.pdbx_description
1 polymer ?
#
loop_
_entity_poly.entity_id
_entity_poly.type
_entity_poly.pdbx_seq_one_letter_code
_entity_poly.pdbx_strand_id
1 'polypeptide(L)'
;MDNSPARPILSEVILARLFLTRDMARRRKAKRRRSPKTMSLINLAESYAYATTITSGVFGNSPVGLLGFGDAGVGSTAMATTNGGLSLQSIISEPGSSFDTMQANFTANYQAMAVQAIGIGLTFKFAKKLLRKPISNVNRNLMAPLGIGVRL
;
A
#
# COMPACT_ATOMS: atom_id res chain seq x y z
N MET A 1 11.02 -7.08 81.51
CA MET A 1 11.79 -7.27 80.26
C MET A 1 10.80 -7.25 79.12
N ASP A 2 10.57 -6.08 78.55
CA ASP A 2 9.61 -5.85 77.50
C ASP A 2 10.36 -5.88 76.15
N ASN A 3 10.22 -6.97 75.41
CA ASN A 3 10.90 -7.19 74.19
C ASN A 3 9.90 -6.90 73.06
N SER A 4 9.64 -5.60 72.87
CA SER A 4 8.79 -5.15 71.74
C SER A 4 9.58 -5.23 70.47
N PRO A 5 9.18 -6.02 69.47
CA PRO A 5 9.86 -6.08 68.21
C PRO A 5 9.60 -4.77 67.47
N ALA A 6 10.67 -4.05 67.21
CA ALA A 6 10.67 -2.83 66.43
C ALA A 6 10.04 -3.05 65.02
N ARG A 7 9.16 -2.17 64.70
CA ARG A 7 8.29 -2.14 63.49
C ARG A 7 9.07 -2.18 62.18
N PRO A 8 9.03 -3.26 61.41
CA PRO A 8 9.52 -3.24 60.02
C PRO A 8 8.45 -2.78 59.01
N ILE A 9 7.30 -2.30 59.51
CA ILE A 9 6.10 -2.09 58.68
C ILE A 9 6.20 -0.85 57.76
N LEU A 10 6.98 0.18 58.18
CA LEU A 10 7.08 1.43 57.43
C LEU A 10 7.98 1.31 56.19
N SER A 11 9.07 0.58 56.27
CA SER A 11 9.98 0.40 55.15
C SER A 11 9.39 -0.52 54.09
N GLU A 12 8.69 -1.58 54.49
CA GLU A 12 8.03 -2.49 53.54
C GLU A 12 6.86 -1.81 52.84
N VAL A 13 6.05 -1.03 53.53
CA VAL A 13 4.93 -0.30 52.93
C VAL A 13 5.41 0.78 51.97
N ILE A 14 6.54 1.43 52.26
CA ILE A 14 7.12 2.43 51.35
C ILE A 14 7.70 1.75 50.10
N LEU A 15 8.39 0.62 50.26
CA LEU A 15 8.90 -0.16 49.13
C LEU A 15 7.77 -0.73 48.27
N ALA A 16 6.73 -1.29 48.89
CA ALA A 16 5.56 -1.79 48.17
C ALA A 16 4.83 -0.68 47.39
N ARG A 17 4.71 0.52 47.97
CA ARG A 17 4.15 1.69 47.25
C ARG A 17 5.05 2.15 46.11
N LEU A 18 6.37 2.15 46.26
CA LEU A 18 7.32 2.49 45.22
C LEU A 18 7.28 1.46 44.06
N PHE A 19 7.15 0.16 44.37
CA PHE A 19 7.00 -0.86 43.35
C PHE A 19 5.65 -0.76 42.60
N LEU A 20 4.55 -0.54 43.31
CA LEU A 20 3.22 -0.36 42.74
C LEU A 20 3.13 0.90 41.84
N THR A 21 3.75 2.01 42.26
CA THR A 21 3.77 3.22 41.41
C THR A 21 4.65 3.05 40.20
N ARG A 22 5.73 2.28 40.28
CA ARG A 22 6.62 1.98 39.15
C ARG A 22 5.97 1.04 38.14
N ASP A 23 5.18 0.08 38.58
CA ASP A 23 4.41 -0.81 37.71
C ASP A 23 3.21 -0.11 37.05
N MET A 24 2.55 0.80 37.78
CA MET A 24 1.48 1.63 37.22
C MET A 24 2.01 2.60 36.16
N ALA A 25 3.20 3.14 36.30
CA ALA A 25 3.86 3.99 35.31
C ALA A 25 4.26 3.20 34.04
N ARG A 26 4.67 1.95 34.18
CA ARG A 26 4.97 1.05 33.04
C ARG A 26 3.75 0.65 32.23
N ARG A 27 2.57 0.53 32.84
CA ARG A 27 1.32 0.14 32.16
C ARG A 27 0.69 1.26 31.32
N ARG A 28 1.07 2.50 31.51
CA ARG A 28 0.68 3.63 30.64
C ARG A 28 1.60 3.77 29.43
N LYS A 29 1.94 2.69 28.72
CA LYS A 29 2.32 2.82 27.32
C LYS A 29 1.09 3.37 26.61
N ALA A 30 1.09 4.69 26.42
CA ALA A 30 0.05 5.39 25.70
C ALA A 30 -0.27 4.60 24.44
N LYS A 31 -1.51 4.11 24.35
CA LYS A 31 -2.02 3.43 23.18
C LYS A 31 -1.76 4.38 22.01
N ARG A 32 -0.71 4.13 21.23
CA ARG A 32 -0.32 4.98 20.09
C ARG A 32 -1.59 5.14 19.28
N ARG A 33 -2.17 6.33 19.30
CA ARG A 33 -3.28 6.69 18.42
C ARG A 33 -2.79 6.35 17.02
N ARG A 34 -3.36 5.32 16.42
CA ARG A 34 -3.09 4.99 15.02
C ARG A 34 -3.49 6.24 14.25
N SER A 35 -2.52 6.96 13.70
CA SER A 35 -2.81 8.04 12.77
C SER A 35 -3.73 7.49 11.68
N PRO A 36 -4.77 8.22 11.28
CA PRO A 36 -5.63 7.76 10.20
C PRO A 36 -4.76 7.41 8.99
N LYS A 37 -5.05 6.27 8.37
CA LYS A 37 -4.30 5.81 7.19
C LYS A 37 -4.57 6.83 6.08
N THR A 38 -3.59 7.64 5.79
CA THR A 38 -3.66 8.58 4.67
C THR A 38 -3.29 7.86 3.38
N MET A 39 -4.10 8.01 2.33
CA MET A 39 -3.80 7.46 1.02
C MET A 39 -2.82 8.39 0.30
N SER A 40 -1.75 7.83 -0.26
CA SER A 40 -0.81 8.56 -1.11
C SER A 40 -1.21 8.41 -2.58
N LEU A 41 -1.50 9.52 -3.24
CA LEU A 41 -1.85 9.54 -4.67
C LEU A 41 -0.70 9.02 -5.55
N ILE A 42 0.54 9.32 -5.17
CA ILE A 42 1.70 8.83 -5.93
C ILE A 42 1.81 7.31 -5.84
N ASN A 43 1.58 6.74 -4.66
CA ASN A 43 1.57 5.28 -4.52
C ASN A 43 0.38 4.64 -5.25
N LEU A 44 -0.77 5.33 -5.28
CA LEU A 44 -1.92 4.89 -6.06
C LEU A 44 -1.60 4.89 -7.57
N ALA A 45 -0.98 5.96 -8.08
CA ALA A 45 -0.55 6.05 -9.47
C ALA A 45 0.49 4.96 -9.82
N GLU A 46 1.45 4.70 -8.93
CA GLU A 46 2.42 3.63 -9.09
C GLU A 46 1.76 2.26 -9.15
N SER A 47 0.83 1.98 -8.21
CA SER A 47 0.10 0.70 -8.20
C SER A 47 -0.79 0.53 -9.44
N TYR A 48 -1.39 1.61 -9.93
CA TYR A 48 -2.15 1.61 -11.17
C TYR A 48 -1.26 1.32 -12.39
N ALA A 49 -0.05 1.90 -12.46
CA ALA A 49 0.91 1.62 -13.52
C ALA A 49 1.36 0.14 -13.52
N TYR A 50 1.57 -0.46 -12.35
CA TYR A 50 1.82 -1.90 -12.27
C TYR A 50 0.61 -2.73 -12.69
N ALA A 51 -0.58 -2.34 -12.26
CA ALA A 51 -1.82 -3.01 -12.66
C ALA A 51 -2.00 -2.97 -14.17
N THR A 52 -1.76 -1.83 -14.82
CA THR A 52 -1.84 -1.73 -16.29
C THR A 52 -0.83 -2.64 -16.99
N THR A 53 0.40 -2.73 -16.48
CA THR A 53 1.42 -3.63 -17.04
C THR A 53 0.99 -5.10 -16.97
N ILE A 54 0.44 -5.52 -15.82
CA ILE A 54 -0.02 -6.89 -15.64
C ILE A 54 -1.25 -7.18 -16.50
N THR A 55 -2.25 -6.29 -16.47
CA THR A 55 -3.49 -6.51 -17.23
C THR A 55 -3.26 -6.47 -18.74
N SER A 56 -2.43 -5.55 -19.23
CA SER A 56 -2.11 -5.51 -20.65
C SER A 56 -1.26 -6.69 -21.09
N GLY A 57 -0.35 -7.17 -20.28
CA GLY A 57 0.52 -8.30 -20.61
C GLY A 57 -0.17 -9.65 -20.57
N VAL A 58 -1.12 -9.85 -19.65
CA VAL A 58 -1.82 -11.13 -19.44
C VAL A 58 -3.15 -11.16 -20.18
N PHE A 59 -3.97 -10.12 -20.00
CA PHE A 59 -5.31 -10.06 -20.57
C PHE A 59 -5.36 -9.34 -21.92
N GLY A 60 -4.26 -8.69 -22.32
CA GLY A 60 -4.23 -7.90 -23.56
C GLY A 60 -5.08 -6.64 -23.50
N ASN A 61 -5.48 -6.20 -22.31
CA ASN A 61 -6.40 -5.10 -22.13
C ASN A 61 -5.98 -4.19 -20.95
N SER A 62 -6.48 -2.95 -20.93
CA SER A 62 -6.28 -2.08 -19.77
C SER A 62 -7.10 -2.58 -18.58
N PRO A 63 -6.77 -2.14 -17.31
CA PRO A 63 -7.60 -2.50 -16.13
C PRO A 63 -9.07 -2.10 -16.30
N VAL A 64 -9.32 -0.97 -16.94
CA VAL A 64 -10.67 -0.44 -17.22
C VAL A 64 -11.36 -1.25 -18.30
N GLY A 65 -10.62 -1.61 -19.37
CA GLY A 65 -11.11 -2.46 -20.45
C GLY A 65 -11.40 -3.89 -19.97
N LEU A 66 -10.58 -4.43 -19.05
CA LEU A 66 -10.84 -5.72 -18.42
C LEU A 66 -12.20 -5.75 -17.69
N LEU A 67 -12.57 -4.66 -17.03
CA LEU A 67 -13.86 -4.53 -16.32
C LEU A 67 -15.04 -4.31 -17.28
N GLY A 68 -14.81 -4.16 -18.59
CA GLY A 68 -15.86 -3.99 -19.60
C GLY A 68 -16.32 -2.54 -19.82
N PHE A 69 -15.61 -1.55 -19.25
CA PHE A 69 -15.93 -0.13 -19.47
C PHE A 69 -15.34 0.47 -20.77
N GLY A 70 -14.88 -0.38 -21.68
CA GLY A 70 -14.22 0.02 -22.91
C GLY A 70 -12.73 0.29 -22.74
N ASP A 71 -12.02 0.37 -23.85
CA ASP A 71 -10.58 0.68 -23.84
C ASP A 71 -10.40 2.18 -23.65
N ALA A 72 -10.24 2.58 -22.40
CA ALA A 72 -10.04 3.98 -22.03
C ALA A 72 -8.61 4.45 -22.32
N GLY A 73 -7.96 4.03 -23.38
CA GLY A 73 -6.72 4.58 -23.95
C GLY A 73 -5.56 4.98 -23.02
N VAL A 74 -5.80 4.95 -21.72
CA VAL A 74 -4.86 5.34 -20.69
C VAL A 74 -3.99 4.13 -20.35
N GLY A 75 -2.89 4.01 -21.08
CA GLY A 75 -1.87 3.00 -20.80
C GLY A 75 -1.86 1.83 -21.78
N SER A 76 -2.18 2.06 -23.06
CA SER A 76 -1.82 1.09 -24.11
C SER A 76 -0.29 1.04 -24.17
N THR A 77 0.26 0.22 -23.32
CA THR A 77 1.64 -0.23 -23.46
C THR A 77 1.69 -1.04 -24.76
N ALA A 78 2.72 -0.82 -25.54
CA ALA A 78 2.94 -1.51 -26.82
C ALA A 78 3.22 -3.01 -26.57
N MET A 79 2.26 -3.72 -25.98
CA MET A 79 2.31 -5.16 -25.78
C MET A 79 1.52 -5.87 -26.87
N ALA A 80 2.10 -6.93 -27.42
CA ALA A 80 1.45 -7.72 -28.44
C ALA A 80 0.24 -8.46 -27.84
N THR A 81 -0.94 -8.24 -28.41
CA THR A 81 -2.12 -9.04 -28.12
C THR A 81 -2.23 -10.12 -29.17
N THR A 82 -2.14 -11.38 -28.78
CA THR A 82 -2.14 -12.51 -29.71
C THR A 82 -3.56 -12.82 -30.21
N ASN A 83 -4.59 -12.66 -29.38
CA ASN A 83 -5.97 -13.02 -29.67
C ASN A 83 -7.00 -11.97 -29.19
N GLY A 84 -6.64 -10.69 -29.20
CA GLY A 84 -7.53 -9.64 -28.70
C GLY A 84 -7.50 -9.48 -27.17
N GLY A 85 -8.08 -8.39 -26.69
CA GLY A 85 -8.17 -8.09 -25.26
C GLY A 85 -9.30 -8.88 -24.60
N LEU A 86 -8.98 -9.57 -23.50
CA LEU A 86 -9.97 -10.27 -22.67
C LEU A 86 -10.71 -9.28 -21.78
N SER A 87 -12.02 -9.42 -21.70
CA SER A 87 -12.86 -8.74 -20.72
C SER A 87 -13.29 -9.70 -19.62
N LEU A 88 -13.72 -9.18 -18.48
CA LEU A 88 -14.25 -10.00 -17.40
C LEU A 88 -15.43 -10.84 -17.85
N GLN A 89 -16.27 -10.28 -18.74
CA GLN A 89 -17.39 -10.99 -19.34
C GLN A 89 -16.93 -12.19 -20.16
N SER A 90 -15.90 -12.04 -21.02
CA SER A 90 -15.38 -13.16 -21.83
C SER A 90 -14.78 -14.26 -20.96
N ILE A 91 -14.12 -13.90 -19.85
CA ILE A 91 -13.55 -14.87 -18.92
C ILE A 91 -14.65 -15.70 -18.22
N ILE A 92 -15.79 -15.08 -17.90
CA ILE A 92 -16.92 -15.78 -17.28
C ILE A 92 -17.67 -16.64 -18.29
N SER A 93 -17.86 -16.13 -19.53
CA SER A 93 -18.60 -16.84 -20.59
C SER A 93 -17.84 -18.04 -21.12
N GLU A 94 -16.53 -17.90 -21.33
CA GLU A 94 -15.67 -18.90 -21.96
C GLU A 94 -14.35 -19.06 -21.19
N PRO A 95 -14.37 -19.72 -20.02
CA PRO A 95 -13.20 -19.80 -19.15
C PRO A 95 -12.04 -20.59 -19.79
N GLY A 96 -12.32 -21.61 -20.60
CA GLY A 96 -11.30 -22.44 -21.26
C GLY A 96 -10.48 -21.65 -22.28
N SER A 97 -11.14 -21.05 -23.25
CA SER A 97 -10.49 -20.23 -24.31
C SER A 97 -9.81 -18.99 -23.74
N SER A 98 -10.40 -18.40 -22.68
CA SER A 98 -9.81 -17.28 -21.98
C SER A 98 -8.50 -17.65 -21.29
N PHE A 99 -8.43 -18.82 -20.68
CA PHE A 99 -7.21 -19.29 -20.03
C PHE A 99 -6.07 -19.55 -21.04
N ASP A 100 -6.39 -20.17 -22.18
CA ASP A 100 -5.42 -20.39 -23.26
C ASP A 100 -4.88 -19.07 -23.80
N THR A 101 -5.76 -18.08 -23.97
CA THR A 101 -5.38 -16.72 -24.40
C THR A 101 -4.50 -16.02 -23.37
N MET A 102 -4.83 -16.14 -22.08
CA MET A 102 -4.01 -15.58 -20.99
C MET A 102 -2.61 -16.20 -20.97
N GLN A 103 -2.50 -17.51 -21.13
CA GLN A 103 -1.24 -18.22 -21.17
C GLN A 103 -0.40 -17.81 -22.40
N ALA A 104 -1.03 -17.71 -23.57
CA ALA A 104 -0.37 -17.26 -24.80
C ALA A 104 0.15 -15.82 -24.67
N ASN A 105 -0.68 -14.90 -24.17
CA ASN A 105 -0.28 -13.51 -23.94
C ASN A 105 0.85 -13.40 -22.90
N PHE A 106 0.75 -14.15 -21.80
CA PHE A 106 1.79 -14.14 -20.77
C PHE A 106 3.13 -14.62 -21.33
N THR A 107 3.14 -15.74 -22.06
CA THR A 107 4.37 -16.27 -22.66
C THR A 107 4.96 -15.34 -23.71
N ALA A 108 4.15 -14.62 -24.47
CA ALA A 108 4.61 -13.63 -25.44
C ALA A 108 5.17 -12.36 -24.76
N ASN A 109 4.58 -11.94 -23.64
CA ASN A 109 4.83 -10.62 -23.07
C ASN A 109 5.65 -10.62 -21.76
N TYR A 110 6.01 -11.78 -21.18
CA TYR A 110 6.65 -11.82 -19.85
C TYR A 110 7.93 -11.00 -19.76
N GLN A 111 8.73 -10.97 -20.84
CA GLN A 111 9.97 -10.17 -20.85
C GLN A 111 9.65 -8.67 -20.88
N ALA A 112 8.71 -8.26 -21.73
CA ALA A 112 8.28 -6.87 -21.83
C ALA A 112 7.65 -6.40 -20.50
N MET A 113 6.83 -7.22 -19.87
CA MET A 113 6.25 -6.96 -18.55
C MET A 113 7.33 -6.76 -17.48
N ALA A 114 8.36 -7.61 -17.47
CA ALA A 114 9.47 -7.50 -16.52
C ALA A 114 10.26 -6.19 -16.71
N VAL A 115 10.60 -5.84 -17.93
CA VAL A 115 11.31 -4.59 -18.25
C VAL A 115 10.46 -3.38 -17.87
N GLN A 116 9.16 -3.39 -18.21
CA GLN A 116 8.24 -2.30 -17.84
C GLN A 116 8.08 -2.16 -16.33
N ALA A 117 7.95 -3.27 -15.62
CA ALA A 117 7.85 -3.24 -14.15
C ALA A 117 9.09 -2.61 -13.50
N ILE A 118 10.28 -2.97 -13.98
CA ILE A 118 11.53 -2.34 -13.53
C ILE A 118 11.55 -0.85 -13.88
N GLY A 119 11.17 -0.49 -15.11
CA GLY A 119 11.08 0.89 -15.58
C GLY A 119 10.14 1.74 -14.72
N ILE A 120 8.94 1.24 -14.44
CA ILE A 120 7.97 1.89 -13.54
C ILE A 120 8.59 2.11 -12.16
N GLY A 121 9.17 1.06 -11.54
CA GLY A 121 9.78 1.16 -10.22
C GLY A 121 10.89 2.20 -10.16
N LEU A 122 11.77 2.24 -11.15
CA LEU A 122 12.84 3.24 -11.25
C LEU A 122 12.27 4.64 -11.43
N THR A 123 11.33 4.82 -12.37
CA THR A 123 10.71 6.12 -12.65
C THR A 123 10.05 6.70 -11.42
N PHE A 124 9.20 5.92 -10.72
CA PHE A 124 8.54 6.38 -9.50
C PHE A 124 9.54 6.63 -8.36
N LYS A 125 10.60 5.83 -8.25
CA LYS A 125 11.66 6.05 -7.25
C LYS A 125 12.37 7.39 -7.48
N PHE A 126 12.73 7.69 -8.73
CA PHE A 126 13.35 8.96 -9.10
C PHE A 126 12.37 10.14 -8.94
N ALA A 127 11.14 9.98 -9.42
CA ALA A 127 10.09 10.99 -9.28
C ALA A 127 9.83 11.35 -7.82
N LYS A 128 9.67 10.36 -6.95
CA LYS A 128 9.51 10.57 -5.50
C LYS A 128 10.71 11.31 -4.88
N LYS A 129 11.92 11.01 -5.34
CA LYS A 129 13.15 11.66 -4.84
C LYS A 129 13.24 13.14 -5.30
N LEU A 130 12.99 13.40 -6.58
CA LEU A 130 13.03 14.75 -7.16
C LEU A 130 11.90 15.65 -6.65
N LEU A 131 10.70 15.08 -6.57
CA LEU A 131 9.50 15.82 -6.18
C LEU A 131 9.28 15.91 -4.67
N ARG A 132 10.19 15.39 -3.85
CA ARG A 132 10.05 15.35 -2.39
C ARG A 132 9.79 16.73 -1.78
N LYS A 133 10.51 17.77 -2.23
CA LYS A 133 10.36 19.13 -1.73
C LYS A 133 9.01 19.75 -2.15
N PRO A 134 8.65 19.81 -3.45
CA PRO A 134 7.37 20.35 -3.87
C PRO A 134 6.16 19.56 -3.31
N ILE A 135 6.24 18.23 -3.27
CA ILE A 135 5.19 17.39 -2.67
C ILE A 135 4.97 17.72 -1.19
N SER A 136 6.06 17.90 -0.44
CA SER A 136 5.97 18.28 0.97
C SER A 136 5.26 19.63 1.17
N ASN A 137 5.55 20.60 0.31
CA ASN A 137 4.90 21.92 0.35
C ASN A 137 3.40 21.83 0.00
N VAL A 138 3.05 21.09 -1.04
CA VAL A 138 1.64 20.88 -1.43
C VAL A 138 0.88 20.12 -0.33
N ASN A 139 1.47 19.09 0.24
CA ASN A 139 0.85 18.33 1.33
C ASN A 139 0.59 19.20 2.57
N ARG A 140 1.54 20.10 2.90
CA ARG A 140 1.43 20.97 4.06
C ARG A 140 0.45 22.13 3.85
N ASN A 141 0.46 22.74 2.67
CA ASN A 141 -0.27 23.98 2.41
C ASN A 141 -1.68 23.74 1.82
N LEU A 142 -1.85 22.64 1.08
CA LEU A 142 -3.12 22.31 0.40
C LEU A 142 -3.83 21.12 1.04
N MET A 143 -3.15 19.97 1.18
CA MET A 143 -3.81 18.74 1.60
C MET A 143 -4.12 18.70 3.10
N ALA A 144 -3.24 19.28 3.93
CA ALA A 144 -3.43 19.30 5.37
C ALA A 144 -4.69 20.11 5.79
N PRO A 145 -4.93 21.33 5.27
CA PRO A 145 -6.12 22.10 5.64
C PRO A 145 -7.42 21.53 5.07
N LEU A 146 -7.36 20.77 3.94
CA LEU A 146 -8.54 20.13 3.36
C LEU A 146 -9.07 18.96 4.19
N GLY A 147 -8.26 18.37 5.07
CA GLY A 147 -8.70 17.29 5.97
C GLY A 147 -9.17 16.01 5.31
N ILE A 148 -9.00 15.84 4.00
CA ILE A 148 -9.54 14.73 3.19
C ILE A 148 -8.81 13.40 3.48
N GLY A 149 -7.71 13.41 4.24
CA GLY A 149 -6.91 12.19 4.50
C GLY A 149 -6.12 11.68 3.30
N VAL A 150 -5.99 12.48 2.24
CA VAL A 150 -5.21 12.19 1.02
C VAL A 150 -3.89 12.96 1.06
N ARG A 151 -2.81 12.32 0.63
CA ARG A 151 -1.48 12.91 0.45
C ARG A 151 -0.96 12.64 -0.95
N LEU A 152 -0.17 13.57 -1.47
CA LEU A 152 0.64 13.35 -2.67
C LEU A 152 1.84 12.47 -2.39
#